data_d207920edad630750e6ffbe5c71a824a
#
_entry.id   d207920edad630750e6ffbe5c71a824a
#
_cell.length_a   1.000
_cell.length_b   1.000
_cell.length_c   1.000
_cell.angle_alpha   90.00
_cell.angle_beta   90.00
_cell.angle_gamma   90.00
#
_symmetry.space_group_name_H-M   'P 1'
#
loop_
_entity.id
_entity.type
_entity.pdbx_description
1 polymer ?
#
loop_
_entity_poly.entity_id
_entity_poly.type
_entity_poly.pdbx_seq_one_letter_code
_entity_poly.pdbx_strand_id
1 'polypeptide(L)'
;MAVKVQTTKRGDPHELRNIFLQNNKPLYSFEDNADYVYDVMWSPTHPALFACVDGMGRLDLWNLNNDTEVPTASISVEGNPALNRVRWTHSGREIAVGDSEGQIVIYDVGEQIAVPRNDEWARFGRTLAEINANRADAEEEAATRIPA
;
A
#
# COMPACT_ATOMS: atom_id res chain seq x y z
N MET A 1 -1.42 -4.88 13.22
CA MET A 1 -0.04 -4.72 12.70
C MET A 1 -0.02 -3.64 11.64
N ALA A 2 0.83 -2.66 11.78
CA ALA A 2 0.91 -1.56 10.82
C ALA A 2 1.79 -1.97 9.62
N VAL A 3 1.27 -1.84 8.40
CA VAL A 3 2.07 -1.95 7.18
C VAL A 3 2.77 -0.61 6.96
N LYS A 4 4.08 -0.60 7.12
CA LYS A 4 4.89 0.60 6.84
C LYS A 4 5.16 0.68 5.35
N VAL A 5 4.48 1.58 4.68
CA VAL A 5 4.72 1.80 3.25
C VAL A 5 5.93 2.73 3.09
N GLN A 6 7.07 2.15 2.72
CA GLN A 6 8.21 2.93 2.23
C GLN A 6 8.16 2.95 0.71
N THR A 7 7.98 4.14 0.15
CA THR A 7 7.97 4.29 -1.30
C THR A 7 9.40 4.28 -1.85
N THR A 8 9.75 3.21 -2.54
CA THR A 8 11.04 3.12 -3.27
C THR A 8 10.85 3.12 -4.79
N LYS A 9 9.78 3.75 -5.30
CA LYS A 9 9.52 3.74 -6.73
C LYS A 9 10.16 4.89 -7.47
N ARG A 10 10.58 4.56 -8.71
CA ARG A 10 11.07 5.43 -9.76
C ARG A 10 10.00 6.48 -10.16
N GLY A 11 9.88 7.54 -9.37
CA GLY A 11 9.44 8.83 -9.80
C GLY A 11 10.65 9.70 -10.05
N ASP A 12 10.49 10.98 -10.37
CA ASP A 12 11.62 11.87 -10.52
C ASP A 12 12.58 11.67 -9.33
N PRO A 13 13.83 11.25 -9.60
CA PRO A 13 14.77 10.92 -8.52
C PRO A 13 15.01 12.06 -7.53
N HIS A 14 14.72 13.29 -7.91
CA HIS A 14 14.90 14.47 -7.08
C HIS A 14 13.74 14.69 -6.09
N GLU A 15 12.50 14.44 -6.48
CA GLU A 15 11.35 14.58 -5.57
C GLU A 15 11.30 13.48 -4.53
N LEU A 16 11.49 12.24 -4.93
CA LEU A 16 11.49 11.09 -4.02
C LEU A 16 12.67 11.13 -3.04
N ARG A 17 13.81 11.60 -3.49
CA ARG A 17 14.99 11.76 -2.65
C ARG A 17 14.79 12.80 -1.55
N ASN A 18 14.09 13.90 -1.84
CA ASN A 18 13.78 14.92 -0.86
C ASN A 18 12.79 14.43 0.20
N ILE A 19 11.75 13.67 -0.18
CA ILE A 19 10.80 13.07 0.76
C ILE A 19 11.50 12.03 1.65
N PHE A 20 12.39 11.22 1.10
CA PHE A 20 13.13 10.19 1.83
C PHE A 20 14.16 10.77 2.80
N LEU A 21 14.82 11.87 2.45
CA LEU A 21 15.85 12.52 3.28
C LEU A 21 15.25 13.37 4.41
N GLN A 22 14.00 13.79 4.31
CA GLN A 22 13.34 14.64 5.30
C GLN A 22 12.67 13.89 6.45
N ASN A 23 12.42 12.58 6.31
CA ASN A 23 11.60 11.84 7.28
C ASN A 23 12.16 10.45 7.60
N ASN A 24 12.68 10.29 8.80
CA ASN A 24 13.07 8.99 9.36
C ASN A 24 11.87 8.16 9.86
N LYS A 25 10.64 8.71 9.78
CA LYS A 25 9.43 8.09 10.29
C LYS A 25 8.52 7.66 9.13
N PRO A 26 7.73 6.59 9.31
CA PRO A 26 6.70 6.22 8.35
C PRO A 26 5.73 7.38 8.13
N LEU A 27 5.35 7.62 6.88
CA LEU A 27 4.36 8.65 6.54
C LEU A 27 2.96 8.27 6.99
N TYR A 28 2.61 6.99 6.87
CA TYR A 28 1.29 6.48 7.19
C TYR A 28 1.36 5.00 7.63
N SER A 29 0.47 4.60 8.52
CA SER A 29 0.30 3.21 8.96
C SER A 29 -1.11 2.74 8.68
N PHE A 30 -1.24 1.59 8.01
CA PHE A 30 -2.52 0.95 7.72
C PHE A 30 -2.87 -0.03 8.84
N GLU A 31 -4.07 0.06 9.40
CA GLU A 31 -4.50 -0.73 10.57
C GLU A 31 -5.79 -1.52 10.32
N ASP A 32 -6.16 -1.72 9.05
CA ASP A 32 -7.40 -2.41 8.68
C ASP A 32 -7.36 -3.93 8.80
N ASN A 33 -6.18 -4.53 8.89
CA ASN A 33 -6.04 -5.97 8.94
C ASN A 33 -6.30 -6.52 10.35
N ALA A 34 -7.19 -7.51 10.45
CA ALA A 34 -7.50 -8.23 11.68
C ALA A 34 -6.41 -9.25 12.06
N ASP A 35 -5.49 -9.57 11.17
CA ASP A 35 -4.43 -10.55 11.35
C ASP A 35 -3.09 -10.04 10.82
N TYR A 36 -2.05 -10.84 10.97
CA TYR A 36 -0.71 -10.50 10.51
C TYR A 36 -0.63 -10.35 9.01
N VAL A 37 -0.06 -9.24 8.55
CA VAL A 37 0.32 -9.02 7.16
C VAL A 37 1.69 -9.64 6.92
N TYR A 38 1.75 -10.66 6.06
CA TYR A 38 2.97 -11.42 5.81
C TYR A 38 3.80 -10.90 4.65
N ASP A 39 3.17 -10.29 3.67
CA ASP A 39 3.90 -9.74 2.52
C ASP A 39 3.15 -8.55 1.91
N VAL A 40 3.91 -7.66 1.29
CA VAL A 40 3.41 -6.48 0.60
C VAL A 40 4.28 -6.19 -0.62
N MET A 41 3.66 -5.81 -1.73
CA MET A 41 4.38 -5.43 -2.94
C MET A 41 3.64 -4.33 -3.71
N TRP A 42 4.40 -3.29 -4.09
CA TRP A 42 3.89 -2.25 -4.98
C TRP A 42 3.63 -2.80 -6.39
N SER A 43 2.58 -2.28 -7.05
CA SER A 43 2.40 -2.50 -8.48
C SER A 43 3.61 -1.98 -9.25
N PRO A 44 4.12 -2.70 -10.26
CA PRO A 44 5.24 -2.22 -11.05
C PRO A 44 4.87 -1.09 -12.03
N THR A 45 3.59 -0.87 -12.29
CA THR A 45 3.09 0.04 -13.33
C THR A 45 2.21 1.17 -12.80
N HIS A 46 1.55 0.99 -11.65
CA HIS A 46 0.68 2.00 -11.06
C HIS A 46 1.35 2.64 -9.83
N PRO A 47 1.49 3.98 -9.76
CA PRO A 47 2.29 4.64 -8.73
C PRO A 47 1.72 4.53 -7.31
N ALA A 48 0.40 4.48 -7.18
CA ALA A 48 -0.28 4.51 -5.89
C ALA A 48 -0.89 3.16 -5.46
N LEU A 49 -0.68 2.10 -6.24
CA LEU A 49 -1.29 0.79 -6.02
C LEU A 49 -0.30 -0.19 -5.41
N PHE A 50 -0.69 -0.83 -4.31
CA PHE A 50 0.04 -1.95 -3.74
C PHE A 50 -0.91 -3.08 -3.33
N ALA A 51 -0.36 -4.27 -3.18
CA ALA A 51 -1.05 -5.45 -2.70
C ALA A 51 -0.45 -5.91 -1.38
N CYS A 52 -1.28 -6.40 -0.47
CA CYS A 52 -0.83 -7.08 0.74
C CYS A 52 -1.64 -8.35 0.99
N VAL A 53 -1.03 -9.31 1.68
CA VAL A 53 -1.61 -10.60 2.03
C VAL A 53 -1.47 -10.88 3.51
N ASP A 54 -2.47 -11.50 4.11
CA ASP A 54 -2.51 -11.78 5.54
C ASP A 54 -2.67 -13.26 5.91
N GLY A 55 -2.62 -13.55 7.21
CA GLY A 55 -2.73 -14.89 7.76
C GLY A 55 -4.14 -15.48 7.74
N MET A 56 -5.16 -14.68 7.45
CA MET A 56 -6.56 -15.10 7.31
C MET A 56 -6.97 -15.43 5.86
N GLY A 57 -6.01 -15.44 4.95
CA GLY A 57 -6.27 -15.75 3.54
C GLY A 57 -6.77 -14.57 2.72
N ARG A 58 -6.60 -13.34 3.20
CA ARG A 58 -7.06 -12.12 2.55
C ARG A 58 -5.96 -11.49 1.69
N LEU A 59 -6.31 -11.17 0.46
CA LEU A 59 -5.54 -10.32 -0.45
C LEU A 59 -6.23 -8.97 -0.57
N ASP A 60 -5.56 -7.91 -0.20
CA ASP A 60 -6.03 -6.54 -0.30
C ASP A 60 -5.25 -5.76 -1.36
N LEU A 61 -5.97 -5.01 -2.17
CA LEU A 61 -5.43 -4.04 -3.11
C LEU A 61 -5.72 -2.64 -2.60
N TRP A 62 -4.68 -1.85 -2.41
CA TRP A 62 -4.75 -0.49 -1.92
C TRP A 62 -4.33 0.50 -2.99
N ASN A 63 -5.19 1.45 -3.31
CA ASN A 63 -4.86 2.60 -4.14
C ASN A 63 -4.91 3.87 -3.30
N LEU A 64 -3.75 4.42 -2.97
CA LEU A 64 -3.63 5.60 -2.10
C LEU A 64 -4.28 6.86 -2.69
N ASN A 65 -4.48 6.91 -3.99
CA ASN A 65 -5.21 8.01 -4.63
C ASN A 65 -6.73 7.92 -4.44
N ASN A 66 -7.25 6.74 -4.09
CA ASN A 66 -8.67 6.55 -3.86
C ASN A 66 -9.01 6.68 -2.37
N ASP A 67 -8.32 5.91 -1.53
CA ASP A 67 -8.59 5.87 -0.11
C ASP A 67 -7.37 5.36 0.67
N THR A 68 -7.17 5.87 1.89
CA THR A 68 -6.13 5.42 2.82
C THR A 68 -6.69 4.65 4.02
N GLU A 69 -8.01 4.57 4.16
CA GLU A 69 -8.67 3.90 5.28
C GLU A 69 -9.22 2.52 4.91
N VAL A 70 -9.64 2.35 3.65
CA VAL A 70 -10.17 1.08 3.15
C VAL A 70 -9.49 0.64 1.86
N PRO A 71 -9.30 -0.67 1.64
CA PRO A 71 -8.73 -1.16 0.40
C PRO A 71 -9.68 -0.92 -0.80
N THR A 72 -9.12 -0.75 -1.97
CA THR A 72 -9.86 -0.61 -3.23
C THR A 72 -10.57 -1.92 -3.61
N ALA A 73 -9.92 -3.04 -3.33
CA ALA A 73 -10.48 -4.37 -3.53
C ALA A 73 -9.93 -5.33 -2.46
N SER A 74 -10.75 -6.25 -2.02
CA SER A 74 -10.39 -7.28 -1.06
C SER A 74 -11.03 -8.60 -1.44
N ILE A 75 -10.24 -9.67 -1.44
CA ILE A 75 -10.71 -11.03 -1.68
C ILE A 75 -10.13 -11.99 -0.64
N SER A 76 -10.88 -13.04 -0.34
CA SER A 76 -10.40 -14.18 0.43
C SER A 76 -10.11 -15.36 -0.48
N VAL A 77 -8.94 -15.98 -0.32
CA VAL A 77 -8.60 -17.23 -1.03
C VAL A 77 -9.48 -18.34 -0.49
N GLU A 78 -9.95 -19.21 -1.37
CA GLU A 78 -10.80 -20.35 -1.00
C GLU A 78 -10.16 -21.21 0.10
N GLY A 79 -10.92 -21.50 1.15
CA GLY A 79 -10.44 -22.23 2.32
C GLY A 79 -9.70 -21.37 3.36
N ASN A 80 -9.52 -20.10 3.10
CA ASN A 80 -8.85 -19.14 3.98
C ASN A 80 -7.46 -19.60 4.51
N PRO A 81 -6.59 -20.17 3.65
CA PRO A 81 -5.24 -20.52 4.09
C PRO A 81 -4.44 -19.26 4.39
N ALA A 82 -3.49 -19.33 5.30
CA ALA A 82 -2.58 -18.21 5.52
C ALA A 82 -1.79 -17.92 4.23
N LEU A 83 -1.79 -16.66 3.79
CA LEU A 83 -1.05 -16.21 2.63
C LEU A 83 0.31 -15.69 3.07
N ASN A 84 1.38 -16.12 2.39
CA ASN A 84 2.75 -15.80 2.81
C ASN A 84 3.56 -15.02 1.77
N ARG A 85 3.09 -14.95 0.53
CA ARG A 85 3.77 -14.24 -0.56
C ARG A 85 2.79 -13.61 -1.53
N VAL A 86 3.15 -12.43 -2.02
CA VAL A 86 2.45 -11.74 -3.11
C VAL A 86 3.47 -11.20 -4.11
N ARG A 87 3.23 -11.43 -5.39
CA ARG A 87 4.08 -10.95 -6.48
C ARG A 87 3.24 -10.47 -7.65
N TRP A 88 3.58 -9.29 -8.15
CA TRP A 88 3.01 -8.76 -9.39
C TRP A 88 3.75 -9.30 -10.60
N THR A 89 3.04 -9.55 -11.70
CA THR A 89 3.67 -9.70 -13.01
C THR A 89 4.25 -8.36 -13.49
N HIS A 90 5.19 -8.40 -14.42
CA HIS A 90 5.81 -7.17 -14.95
C HIS A 90 4.82 -6.23 -15.63
N SER A 91 3.76 -6.78 -16.21
CA SER A 91 2.66 -5.99 -16.80
C SER A 91 1.84 -5.21 -15.77
N GLY A 92 1.90 -5.62 -14.48
CA GLY A 92 1.07 -5.08 -13.42
C GLY A 92 -0.41 -5.47 -13.50
N ARG A 93 -0.75 -6.47 -14.31
CA ARG A 93 -2.14 -6.91 -14.53
C ARG A 93 -2.54 -8.11 -13.70
N GLU A 94 -1.59 -8.97 -13.37
CA GLU A 94 -1.83 -10.17 -12.58
C GLU A 94 -1.01 -10.17 -11.30
N ILE A 95 -1.53 -10.88 -10.30
CA ILE A 95 -0.89 -11.11 -9.01
C ILE A 95 -0.84 -12.60 -8.74
N ALA A 96 0.34 -13.11 -8.39
CA ALA A 96 0.53 -14.45 -7.87
C ALA A 96 0.57 -14.42 -6.34
N VAL A 97 -0.19 -15.27 -5.70
CA VAL A 97 -0.27 -15.40 -4.24
C VAL A 97 0.07 -16.81 -3.83
N GLY A 98 1.07 -16.96 -2.96
CA GLY A 98 1.44 -18.24 -2.34
C GLY A 98 0.84 -18.39 -0.95
N ASP A 99 0.41 -19.60 -0.60
CA ASP A 99 -0.23 -19.90 0.67
C ASP A 99 0.49 -20.97 1.51
N SER A 100 0.00 -21.20 2.73
CA SER A 100 0.55 -22.15 3.70
C SER A 100 0.34 -23.61 3.30
N GLU A 101 -0.52 -23.90 2.32
CA GLU A 101 -0.77 -25.25 1.80
C GLU A 101 0.07 -25.58 0.56
N GLY A 102 0.95 -24.65 0.18
CA GLY A 102 1.84 -24.81 -0.97
C GLY A 102 1.18 -24.56 -2.32
N GLN A 103 0.01 -23.89 -2.32
CA GLN A 103 -0.68 -23.49 -3.54
C GLN A 103 -0.20 -22.13 -4.00
N ILE A 104 -0.22 -21.92 -5.31
CA ILE A 104 -0.03 -20.62 -5.94
C ILE A 104 -1.27 -20.30 -6.75
N VAL A 105 -1.93 -19.20 -6.43
CA VAL A 105 -3.12 -18.73 -7.15
C VAL A 105 -2.78 -17.45 -7.89
N ILE A 106 -3.20 -17.34 -9.13
CA ILE A 106 -2.97 -16.16 -9.97
C ILE A 106 -4.31 -15.46 -10.18
N TYR A 107 -4.34 -14.17 -9.84
CA TYR A 107 -5.50 -13.30 -10.00
C TYR A 107 -5.25 -12.27 -11.08
N ASP A 108 -6.23 -12.09 -11.96
CA ASP A 108 -6.31 -10.93 -12.84
C ASP A 108 -6.88 -9.74 -12.05
N VAL A 109 -6.13 -8.66 -11.98
CA VAL A 109 -6.51 -7.46 -11.23
C VAL A 109 -7.58 -6.64 -11.97
N GLY A 110 -7.69 -6.80 -13.27
CA GLY A 110 -8.58 -6.01 -14.13
C GLY A 110 -8.01 -4.65 -14.51
N GLU A 111 -8.34 -4.18 -15.71
CA GLU A 111 -7.81 -2.93 -16.27
C GLU A 111 -8.16 -1.71 -15.43
N GLN A 112 -9.36 -1.66 -14.86
CA GLN A 112 -9.85 -0.50 -14.11
C GLN A 112 -9.01 -0.20 -12.86
N ILE A 113 -8.43 -1.23 -12.25
CA ILE A 113 -7.56 -1.10 -11.07
C ILE A 113 -6.10 -1.04 -11.48
N ALA A 114 -5.68 -1.92 -12.41
CA ALA A 114 -4.28 -2.15 -12.74
C ALA A 114 -3.65 -1.03 -13.58
N VAL A 115 -4.42 -0.43 -14.50
CA VAL A 115 -3.91 0.56 -15.44
C VAL A 115 -4.03 1.96 -14.86
N PRO A 116 -2.90 2.70 -14.71
CA PRO A 116 -2.95 4.06 -14.21
C PRO A 116 -3.54 5.02 -15.26
N ARG A 117 -4.29 6.01 -14.78
CA ARG A 117 -4.71 7.15 -15.60
C ARG A 117 -3.55 8.10 -15.85
N ASN A 118 -3.69 9.03 -16.78
CA ASN A 118 -2.65 10.00 -17.13
C ASN A 118 -2.26 10.92 -15.96
N ASP A 119 -3.17 11.15 -15.01
CA ASP A 119 -2.99 12.04 -13.87
C ASP A 119 -2.58 11.31 -12.55
N GLU A 120 -2.42 9.99 -12.56
CA GLU A 120 -2.18 9.21 -11.32
C GLU A 120 -0.90 9.61 -10.60
N TRP A 121 0.17 9.93 -11.33
CA TRP A 121 1.41 10.41 -10.73
C TRP A 121 1.25 11.76 -10.02
N ALA A 122 0.56 12.70 -10.66
CA ALA A 122 0.28 13.99 -10.06
C ALA A 122 -0.65 13.88 -8.85
N ARG A 123 -1.66 13.02 -8.93
CA ARG A 123 -2.55 12.70 -7.80
C ARG A 123 -1.80 12.07 -6.65
N PHE A 124 -0.90 11.14 -6.93
CA PHE A 124 -0.07 10.49 -5.91
C PHE A 124 0.84 11.49 -5.19
N GLY A 125 1.44 12.43 -5.92
CA GLY A 125 2.20 13.52 -5.32
C GLY A 125 1.38 14.37 -4.35
N ARG A 126 0.14 14.72 -4.73
CA ARG A 126 -0.79 15.45 -3.85
C ARG A 126 -1.20 14.62 -2.64
N THR A 127 -1.51 13.35 -2.82
CA THR A 127 -1.86 12.43 -1.72
C THR A 127 -0.74 12.33 -0.69
N LEU A 128 0.50 12.19 -1.13
CA LEU A 128 1.67 12.17 -0.23
C LEU A 128 1.85 13.50 0.51
N ALA A 129 1.63 14.61 -0.16
CA ALA A 129 1.69 15.94 0.47
C ALA A 129 0.61 16.13 1.53
N GLU A 130 -0.62 15.68 1.26
CA GLU A 130 -1.73 15.71 2.23
C GLU A 130 -1.46 14.81 3.44
N ILE A 131 -0.99 13.60 3.24
CA ILE A 131 -0.61 12.68 4.33
C ILE A 131 0.48 13.31 5.20
N ASN A 132 1.48 13.92 4.59
CA ASN A 132 2.57 14.57 5.32
C ASN A 132 2.09 15.81 6.10
N ALA A 133 1.21 16.63 5.53
CA ALA A 133 0.61 17.77 6.20
C ALA A 133 -0.24 17.33 7.40
N ASN A 134 -1.14 16.36 7.23
CA ASN A 134 -1.96 15.81 8.31
C ASN A 134 -1.13 15.23 9.46
N ARG A 135 0.00 14.63 9.15
CA ARG A 135 0.92 14.13 10.16
C ARG A 135 1.58 15.26 10.95
N ALA A 136 2.02 16.31 10.28
CA ALA A 136 2.64 17.47 10.93
C ALA A 136 1.66 18.15 11.88
N ASP A 137 0.40 18.33 11.46
CA ASP A 137 -0.67 18.88 12.28
C ASP A 137 -0.97 18.02 13.51
N ALA A 138 -1.00 16.71 13.35
CA ALA A 138 -1.22 15.76 14.45
C ALA A 138 -0.05 15.75 15.45
N GLU A 139 1.19 15.87 14.97
CA GLU A 139 2.38 15.97 15.83
C GLU A 139 2.38 17.30 16.61
N GLU A 140 1.96 18.42 16.02
CA GLU A 140 1.82 19.71 16.67
C GLU A 140 0.71 19.70 17.73
N GLU A 141 -0.44 19.10 17.41
CA GLU A 141 -1.55 18.93 18.36
C GLU A 141 -1.15 18.06 19.57
N ALA A 142 -0.41 16.97 19.33
CA ALA A 142 0.10 16.11 20.39
C ALA A 142 1.12 16.86 21.28
N ALA A 143 1.98 17.70 20.71
CA ALA A 143 2.94 18.51 21.44
C ALA A 143 2.29 19.58 22.31
N THR A 144 1.15 20.13 21.89
CA THR A 144 0.37 21.14 22.65
C THR A 144 -0.49 20.55 23.76
N ARG A 145 -0.73 19.24 23.77
CA ARG A 145 -1.52 18.50 24.76
C ARG A 145 -0.71 18.01 25.96
N ILE A 146 0.50 18.47 26.19
CA ILE A 146 1.29 18.08 27.36
C ILE A 146 0.61 18.69 28.60
N PRO A 147 0.09 17.89 29.53
CA PRO A 147 -0.47 18.41 30.76
C PRO A 147 0.62 19.09 31.58
N ALA A 148 0.30 20.25 32.04
CA ALA A 148 1.16 21.00 32.94
C ALA A 148 1.30 20.27 34.29
#